data_57bb7d05f3d1857ceeadce1d457ea485
#
_entry.id   57bb7d05f3d1857ceeadce1d457ea485
#
_cell.length_a   1.000
_cell.length_b   1.000
_cell.length_c   1.000
_cell.angle_alpha   90.00
_cell.angle_beta   90.00
_cell.angle_gamma   90.00
#
_symmetry.space_group_name_H-M   'P 1'
#
loop_
_entity.id
_entity.type
_entity.pdbx_description
1 polymer ?
#
loop_
_entity_poly.entity_id
_entity_poly.type
_entity_poly.pdbx_seq_one_letter_code
_entity_poly.pdbx_strand_id
1 'polypeptide(L)'
;MIKVELLFSLTIKEKSMKIHEYQAKEILRKYNVAVPNGVLISKKSEAIQAAKKIGTNVVVVKAQIHAGGRGKGGGVKLAKTPQEAQKYAGDIIGMTLVTPQTGPEGRLVKKVLIEEGMSIVKELYMGILVDRESSQVLIMASEAGGMEIEEVAADTPEKIIKETVDPVTGVQPYLARKIAFALNLEGAALKAIIPFIINLYDAFVKEDCSMLEINPLVITSDDRVLALDAKVDIDDNAMYRHKETQTYRDIDEEDPTEVEASKFHLNYIKLNGNIGCMVNGAGLAMATMDIIKLSGGEPANFLDVGGGADEEMIENGFRILLSDGSVKGIFINIFGGILRCDVLARGVVAATKKLHVKIPVVVRMEGTNMEQGHQILKDSGLNFLIGNGMKDGAQKVVKAIK
;
A
#
# COMPACT_ATOMS: atom_id res chain seq x y z
N MET A 1 9.48 0.97 26.46
CA MET A 1 8.54 1.92 25.81
C MET A 1 9.03 2.08 24.37
N ILE A 2 8.70 1.12 23.51
CA ILE A 2 9.08 1.13 22.08
C ILE A 2 8.03 1.96 21.37
N LYS A 3 8.48 3.04 20.74
CA LYS A 3 7.62 4.01 20.06
C LYS A 3 6.77 3.32 19.01
N VAL A 4 5.47 3.51 19.10
CA VAL A 4 4.46 3.06 18.11
C VAL A 4 4.77 3.63 16.71
N GLU A 5 5.52 4.74 16.62
CA GLU A 5 6.08 5.30 15.37
C GLU A 5 6.96 4.31 14.58
N LEU A 6 7.57 3.30 15.25
CA LEU A 6 8.42 2.33 14.56
C LEU A 6 7.62 1.21 13.87
N LEU A 7 6.39 0.95 14.27
CA LEU A 7 5.54 -0.09 13.67
C LEU A 7 4.99 0.30 12.29
N PHE A 8 4.84 1.61 12.01
CA PHE A 8 4.31 2.08 10.73
C PHE A 8 5.35 2.71 9.79
N SER A 9 6.50 3.16 10.29
CA SER A 9 7.47 3.94 9.48
C SER A 9 8.63 3.16 8.87
N LEU A 10 8.85 1.90 9.25
CA LEU A 10 9.92 1.03 8.74
C LEU A 10 9.40 -0.23 8.03
N THR A 11 8.12 -0.31 7.78
CA THR A 11 7.59 -1.35 6.92
C THR A 11 7.98 -0.99 5.49
N ILE A 12 8.92 -1.73 4.89
CA ILE A 12 8.93 -1.91 3.45
C ILE A 12 7.47 -2.18 3.12
N LYS A 13 6.83 -1.31 2.36
CA LYS A 13 5.48 -1.55 1.88
C LYS A 13 5.52 -2.93 1.25
N GLU A 14 4.93 -3.91 1.93
CA GLU A 14 4.67 -5.19 1.27
C GLU A 14 3.95 -4.86 -0.02
N LYS A 15 4.36 -5.49 -1.09
CA LYS A 15 3.69 -5.36 -2.35
C LYS A 15 2.30 -5.94 -2.17
N SER A 16 1.34 -5.06 -1.96
CA SER A 16 -0.06 -5.39 -1.72
C SER A 16 -0.92 -4.67 -2.74
N MET A 17 -1.82 -5.41 -3.35
CA MET A 17 -2.79 -4.86 -4.27
C MET A 17 -3.85 -4.09 -3.50
N LYS A 18 -3.88 -2.78 -3.70
CA LYS A 18 -4.95 -1.91 -3.19
C LYS A 18 -6.15 -2.00 -4.10
N ILE A 19 -7.33 -1.94 -3.50
CA ILE A 19 -8.58 -1.91 -4.24
C ILE A 19 -9.43 -0.70 -3.82
N HIS A 20 -10.33 -0.27 -4.70
CA HIS A 20 -11.26 0.81 -4.40
C HIS A 20 -12.29 0.41 -3.33
N GLU A 21 -12.83 1.39 -2.62
CA GLU A 21 -13.86 1.21 -1.60
C GLU A 21 -15.05 0.38 -2.10
N TYR A 22 -15.54 0.63 -3.33
CA TYR A 22 -16.66 -0.13 -3.87
C TYR A 22 -16.33 -1.61 -4.07
N GLN A 23 -15.10 -1.94 -4.48
CA GLN A 23 -14.61 -3.32 -4.63
C GLN A 23 -14.43 -3.99 -3.27
N ALA A 24 -13.87 -3.28 -2.30
CA ALA A 24 -13.78 -3.74 -0.92
C ALA A 24 -15.17 -4.10 -0.37
N LYS A 25 -16.17 -3.24 -0.59
CA LYS A 25 -17.55 -3.51 -0.19
C LYS A 25 -18.20 -4.68 -0.95
N GLU A 26 -17.84 -4.92 -2.20
CA GLU A 26 -18.28 -6.13 -2.94
C GLU A 26 -17.73 -7.40 -2.29
N ILE A 27 -16.45 -7.42 -1.93
CA ILE A 27 -15.85 -8.51 -1.16
C ILE A 27 -16.57 -8.70 0.16
N LEU A 28 -16.73 -7.64 0.94
CA LEU A 28 -17.38 -7.70 2.25
C LEU A 28 -18.80 -8.28 2.19
N ARG A 29 -19.58 -7.94 1.15
CA ARG A 29 -20.92 -8.54 0.93
C ARG A 29 -20.88 -10.04 0.70
N LYS A 30 -19.86 -10.57 -0.01
CA LYS A 30 -19.70 -12.04 -0.22
C LYS A 30 -19.56 -12.78 1.10
N TYR A 31 -18.99 -12.13 2.11
CA TYR A 31 -18.80 -12.68 3.47
C TYR A 31 -19.88 -12.24 4.46
N ASN A 32 -21.01 -11.72 3.99
CA ASN A 32 -22.13 -11.25 4.85
C ASN A 32 -21.71 -10.15 5.85
N VAL A 33 -20.68 -9.38 5.56
CA VAL A 33 -20.40 -8.14 6.28
C VAL A 33 -21.33 -7.06 5.76
N ALA A 34 -22.07 -6.45 6.67
CA ALA A 34 -23.04 -5.43 6.29
C ALA A 34 -22.36 -4.14 5.85
N VAL A 35 -22.74 -3.67 4.67
CA VAL A 35 -22.26 -2.42 4.05
C VAL A 35 -23.44 -1.65 3.48
N PRO A 36 -23.35 -0.31 3.33
CA PRO A 36 -24.40 0.48 2.70
C PRO A 36 -24.74 0.01 1.28
N ASN A 37 -26.01 0.19 0.89
CA ASN A 37 -26.40 0.01 -0.51
C ASN A 37 -25.79 1.12 -1.37
N GLY A 38 -25.17 0.74 -2.49
CA GLY A 38 -24.50 1.70 -3.34
C GLY A 38 -24.55 1.32 -4.83
N VAL A 39 -24.38 2.33 -5.67
CA VAL A 39 -24.29 2.20 -7.13
C VAL A 39 -23.07 2.96 -7.61
N LEU A 40 -22.16 2.25 -8.27
CA LEU A 40 -21.00 2.84 -8.91
C LEU A 40 -21.39 3.49 -10.23
N ILE A 41 -20.90 4.70 -10.48
CA ILE A 41 -21.08 5.40 -11.75
C ILE A 41 -19.77 6.02 -12.25
N SER A 42 -19.64 6.13 -13.55
CA SER A 42 -18.51 6.77 -14.24
C SER A 42 -18.89 8.06 -14.98
N LYS A 43 -20.19 8.32 -15.13
CA LYS A 43 -20.72 9.51 -15.84
C LYS A 43 -21.77 10.19 -14.98
N LYS A 44 -21.74 11.53 -14.93
CA LYS A 44 -22.74 12.33 -14.20
C LYS A 44 -24.19 12.07 -14.63
N SER A 45 -24.42 11.65 -15.89
CA SER A 45 -25.76 11.33 -16.41
C SER A 45 -26.41 10.13 -15.72
N GLU A 46 -25.61 9.23 -15.13
CA GLU A 46 -26.07 8.01 -14.44
C GLU A 46 -26.55 8.29 -13.01
N ALA A 47 -26.16 9.43 -12.44
CA ALA A 47 -26.35 9.74 -11.00
C ALA A 47 -27.82 9.82 -10.58
N ILE A 48 -28.71 10.40 -11.40
CA ILE A 48 -30.14 10.48 -11.11
C ILE A 48 -30.76 9.09 -10.98
N GLN A 49 -30.43 8.19 -11.92
CA GLN A 49 -30.94 6.83 -11.91
C GLN A 49 -30.39 6.04 -10.73
N ALA A 50 -29.09 6.20 -10.42
CA ALA A 50 -28.43 5.59 -9.28
C ALA A 50 -29.09 6.02 -7.95
N ALA A 51 -29.31 7.33 -7.74
CA ALA A 51 -29.96 7.85 -6.55
C ALA A 51 -31.40 7.34 -6.40
N LYS A 52 -32.17 7.29 -7.50
CA LYS A 52 -33.52 6.74 -7.50
C LYS A 52 -33.55 5.24 -7.18
N LYS A 53 -32.54 4.47 -7.67
CA LYS A 53 -32.43 3.04 -7.39
C LYS A 53 -32.16 2.77 -5.90
N ILE A 54 -31.35 3.62 -5.25
CA ILE A 54 -31.08 3.54 -3.81
C ILE A 54 -32.34 3.82 -3.00
N GLY A 55 -33.14 4.80 -3.39
CA GLY A 55 -34.49 5.04 -2.83
C GLY A 55 -34.53 5.69 -1.45
N THR A 56 -33.41 6.22 -0.94
CA THR A 56 -33.36 6.94 0.35
C THR A 56 -33.52 8.44 0.16
N ASN A 57 -33.97 9.15 1.22
CA ASN A 57 -34.16 10.61 1.19
C ASN A 57 -32.87 11.39 1.01
N VAL A 58 -31.73 10.79 1.42
CA VAL A 58 -30.42 11.36 1.28
C VAL A 58 -29.51 10.29 0.67
N VAL A 59 -28.68 10.66 -0.27
CA VAL A 59 -27.59 9.82 -0.79
C VAL A 59 -26.25 10.51 -0.59
N VAL A 60 -25.19 9.72 -0.50
CA VAL A 60 -23.82 10.20 -0.40
C VAL A 60 -23.10 9.94 -1.71
N VAL A 61 -22.47 10.96 -2.28
CA VAL A 61 -21.65 10.87 -3.50
C VAL A 61 -20.19 10.84 -3.07
N LYS A 62 -19.50 9.71 -3.29
CA LYS A 62 -18.13 9.46 -2.80
C LYS A 62 -17.17 9.25 -3.96
N ALA A 63 -16.11 10.05 -4.06
CA ALA A 63 -15.00 9.83 -4.97
C ALA A 63 -14.37 8.45 -4.74
N GLN A 64 -13.99 7.75 -5.80
CA GLN A 64 -13.31 6.47 -5.73
C GLN A 64 -11.85 6.65 -6.16
N ILE A 65 -10.94 6.69 -5.19
CA ILE A 65 -9.47 6.74 -5.34
C ILE A 65 -8.84 5.86 -4.24
N HIS A 66 -7.60 5.44 -4.43
CA HIS A 66 -6.83 4.64 -3.44
C HIS A 66 -6.24 5.52 -2.32
N ALA A 67 -7.04 6.42 -1.75
CA ALA A 67 -6.62 7.28 -0.64
C ALA A 67 -7.74 7.56 0.34
N GLY A 68 -7.38 7.65 1.62
CA GLY A 68 -8.26 8.13 2.68
C GLY A 68 -8.37 9.66 2.71
N GLY A 69 -9.16 10.18 3.67
CA GLY A 69 -9.33 11.62 3.86
C GLY A 69 -10.12 12.33 2.74
N ARG A 70 -10.83 11.58 1.90
CA ARG A 70 -11.60 12.10 0.74
C ARG A 70 -12.61 13.18 1.11
N GLY A 71 -13.22 13.06 2.29
CA GLY A 71 -14.16 14.07 2.80
C GLY A 71 -13.49 15.42 3.02
N LYS A 72 -12.29 15.46 3.60
CA LYS A 72 -11.52 16.69 3.84
C LYS A 72 -11.12 17.36 2.52
N GLY A 73 -10.87 16.57 1.46
CA GLY A 73 -10.55 17.08 0.12
C GLY A 73 -11.77 17.45 -0.73
N GLY A 74 -13.00 17.33 -0.21
CA GLY A 74 -14.22 17.64 -0.95
C GLY A 74 -14.75 16.53 -1.86
N GLY A 75 -14.15 15.33 -1.80
CA GLY A 75 -14.53 14.14 -2.56
C GLY A 75 -15.76 13.39 -2.03
N VAL A 76 -16.40 13.88 -0.96
CA VAL A 76 -17.63 13.31 -0.38
C VAL A 76 -18.67 14.40 -0.21
N LYS A 77 -19.87 14.20 -0.78
CA LYS A 77 -20.99 15.16 -0.74
C LYS A 77 -22.30 14.47 -0.40
N LEU A 78 -23.10 15.10 0.46
CA LEU A 78 -24.46 14.67 0.78
C LEU A 78 -25.44 15.32 -0.19
N ALA A 79 -26.25 14.53 -0.88
CA ALA A 79 -27.28 14.99 -1.80
C ALA A 79 -28.67 14.62 -1.27
N LYS A 80 -29.55 15.63 -1.16
CA LYS A 80 -30.93 15.49 -0.70
C LYS A 80 -31.94 15.23 -1.84
N THR A 81 -31.47 15.40 -3.08
CA THR A 81 -32.25 15.15 -4.29
C THR A 81 -31.42 14.44 -5.34
N PRO A 82 -32.03 13.67 -6.28
CA PRO A 82 -31.31 13.08 -7.39
C PRO A 82 -30.60 14.10 -8.28
N GLN A 83 -31.12 15.33 -8.37
CA GLN A 83 -30.50 16.43 -9.13
C GLN A 83 -29.23 16.93 -8.44
N GLU A 84 -29.25 17.06 -7.11
CA GLU A 84 -28.05 17.37 -6.34
C GLU A 84 -26.99 16.26 -6.49
N ALA A 85 -27.40 14.98 -6.46
CA ALA A 85 -26.47 13.87 -6.70
C ALA A 85 -25.82 13.97 -8.09
N GLN A 86 -26.57 14.33 -9.13
CA GLN A 86 -26.04 14.55 -10.46
C GLN A 86 -25.06 15.74 -10.51
N LYS A 87 -25.40 16.85 -9.83
CA LYS A 87 -24.51 18.02 -9.74
C LYS A 87 -23.19 17.62 -9.08
N TYR A 88 -23.25 17.00 -7.89
CA TYR A 88 -22.05 16.62 -7.15
C TYR A 88 -21.23 15.54 -7.86
N ALA A 89 -21.86 14.59 -8.54
CA ALA A 89 -21.15 13.64 -9.39
C ALA A 89 -20.42 14.36 -10.54
N GLY A 90 -21.02 15.39 -11.12
CA GLY A 90 -20.38 16.20 -12.15
C GLY A 90 -19.21 17.05 -11.65
N ASP A 91 -19.29 17.52 -10.40
CA ASP A 91 -18.23 18.30 -9.76
C ASP A 91 -17.04 17.40 -9.35
N ILE A 92 -17.32 16.14 -8.97
CA ILE A 92 -16.32 15.20 -8.44
C ILE A 92 -15.65 14.38 -9.56
N ILE A 93 -16.40 13.89 -10.54
CA ILE A 93 -15.82 13.13 -11.67
C ILE A 93 -14.95 14.07 -12.52
N GLY A 94 -13.69 13.71 -12.68
CA GLY A 94 -12.70 14.50 -13.42
C GLY A 94 -11.93 15.52 -12.58
N MET A 95 -12.27 15.70 -11.29
CA MET A 95 -11.45 16.52 -10.39
C MET A 95 -10.15 15.82 -10.00
N THR A 96 -9.09 16.57 -9.77
CA THR A 96 -7.90 16.09 -9.06
C THR A 96 -8.13 16.27 -7.57
N LEU A 97 -8.32 15.16 -6.87
CA LEU A 97 -8.61 15.16 -5.44
C LEU A 97 -7.31 15.11 -4.63
N VAL A 98 -7.06 16.17 -3.86
CA VAL A 98 -5.92 16.27 -2.95
C VAL A 98 -6.37 15.91 -1.55
N THR A 99 -5.68 14.95 -0.94
CA THR A 99 -5.89 14.51 0.45
C THR A 99 -4.54 14.40 1.16
N PRO A 100 -4.48 14.28 2.48
CA PRO A 100 -3.21 14.03 3.19
C PRO A 100 -2.44 12.80 2.65
N GLN A 101 -3.15 11.80 2.13
CA GLN A 101 -2.56 10.56 1.64
C GLN A 101 -2.15 10.59 0.16
N THR A 102 -2.73 11.48 -0.66
CA THR A 102 -2.36 11.61 -2.08
C THR A 102 -1.15 12.51 -2.32
N GLY A 103 -0.77 13.29 -1.32
CA GLY A 103 0.20 14.37 -1.50
C GLY A 103 -0.36 15.54 -2.35
N PRO A 104 0.48 16.56 -2.64
CA PRO A 104 0.05 17.79 -3.33
C PRO A 104 -0.35 17.57 -4.80
N GLU A 105 0.11 16.51 -5.42
CA GLU A 105 -0.23 16.18 -6.81
C GLU A 105 -1.67 15.69 -6.96
N GLY A 106 -2.25 15.13 -5.89
CA GLY A 106 -3.59 14.58 -5.87
C GLY A 106 -3.77 13.33 -6.75
N ARG A 107 -5.03 12.89 -6.86
CA ARG A 107 -5.43 11.78 -7.75
C ARG A 107 -6.65 12.17 -8.57
N LEU A 108 -6.66 11.76 -9.84
CA LEU A 108 -7.78 12.02 -10.74
C LEU A 108 -8.96 11.10 -10.41
N VAL A 109 -10.10 11.69 -10.08
CA VAL A 109 -11.32 10.92 -9.79
C VAL A 109 -12.00 10.48 -11.10
N LYS A 110 -12.03 9.18 -11.38
CA LYS A 110 -12.64 8.60 -12.58
C LYS A 110 -14.06 8.09 -12.34
N LYS A 111 -14.36 7.69 -11.10
CA LYS A 111 -15.62 7.07 -10.70
C LYS A 111 -16.10 7.63 -9.38
N VAL A 112 -17.39 7.61 -9.17
CA VAL A 112 -18.02 7.92 -7.86
C VAL A 112 -18.95 6.79 -7.46
N LEU A 113 -19.01 6.54 -6.16
CA LEU A 113 -19.97 5.63 -5.55
C LEU A 113 -21.10 6.49 -4.97
N ILE A 114 -22.34 6.22 -5.39
CA ILE A 114 -23.54 6.82 -4.79
C ILE A 114 -24.09 5.81 -3.81
N GLU A 115 -24.17 6.17 -2.53
CA GLU A 115 -24.59 5.29 -1.45
C GLU A 115 -25.79 5.84 -0.69
N GLU A 116 -26.49 4.96 0.01
CA GLU A 116 -27.56 5.36 0.93
C GLU A 116 -27.02 6.26 2.04
N GLY A 117 -27.70 7.37 2.27
CA GLY A 117 -27.50 8.17 3.48
C GLY A 117 -28.20 7.54 4.67
N MET A 118 -27.61 7.68 5.86
CA MET A 118 -28.16 7.08 7.08
C MET A 118 -27.97 8.00 8.28
N SER A 119 -28.75 7.78 9.32
CA SER A 119 -28.61 8.47 10.61
C SER A 119 -27.61 7.72 11.47
N ILE A 120 -26.40 8.24 11.60
CA ILE A 120 -25.32 7.66 12.38
C ILE A 120 -25.45 8.11 13.83
N VAL A 121 -25.41 7.15 14.76
CA VAL A 121 -25.44 7.39 16.21
C VAL A 121 -24.06 7.28 16.82
N LYS A 122 -23.24 6.32 16.33
CA LYS A 122 -21.88 6.11 16.83
C LYS A 122 -20.95 5.75 15.66
N GLU A 123 -19.78 6.35 15.66
CA GLU A 123 -18.70 6.01 14.73
C GLU A 123 -17.58 5.28 15.50
N LEU A 124 -17.13 4.18 14.95
CA LEU A 124 -16.12 3.30 15.52
C LEU A 124 -15.01 3.07 14.48
N TYR A 125 -13.87 2.65 14.96
CA TYR A 125 -12.77 2.13 14.14
C TYR A 125 -12.67 0.61 14.29
N MET A 126 -12.38 -0.09 13.20
CA MET A 126 -12.00 -1.50 13.23
C MET A 126 -10.97 -1.78 12.13
N GLY A 127 -9.83 -2.37 12.52
CA GLY A 127 -8.77 -2.78 11.61
C GLY A 127 -8.36 -4.23 11.87
N ILE A 128 -8.00 -4.95 10.81
CA ILE A 128 -7.43 -6.29 10.89
C ILE A 128 -6.14 -6.29 10.07
N LEU A 129 -5.05 -6.78 10.66
CA LEU A 129 -3.75 -6.89 10.01
C LEU A 129 -2.97 -8.09 10.55
N VAL A 130 -1.89 -8.45 9.87
CA VAL A 130 -0.94 -9.45 10.37
C VAL A 130 0.08 -8.75 11.26
N ASP A 131 0.12 -9.12 12.53
CA ASP A 131 1.19 -8.70 13.44
C ASP A 131 2.41 -9.60 13.26
N ARG A 132 3.50 -9.01 12.78
CA ARG A 132 4.73 -9.75 12.49
C ARG A 132 5.50 -10.17 13.73
N GLU A 133 5.37 -9.41 14.83
CA GLU A 133 6.08 -9.69 16.07
C GLU A 133 5.53 -10.98 16.70
N SER A 134 4.20 -11.09 16.80
CA SER A 134 3.53 -12.28 17.32
C SER A 134 3.28 -13.37 16.27
N SER A 135 3.42 -13.06 14.97
CA SER A 135 3.05 -13.94 13.85
C SER A 135 1.57 -14.35 13.89
N GLN A 136 0.71 -13.45 14.36
CA GLN A 136 -0.73 -13.67 14.50
C GLN A 136 -1.52 -12.59 13.77
N VAL A 137 -2.80 -12.84 13.52
CA VAL A 137 -3.71 -11.80 13.08
C VAL A 137 -4.10 -10.93 14.28
N LEU A 138 -3.99 -9.62 14.12
CA LEU A 138 -4.37 -8.63 15.12
C LEU A 138 -5.65 -7.93 14.68
N ILE A 139 -6.66 -7.92 15.56
CA ILE A 139 -7.84 -7.07 15.44
C ILE A 139 -7.65 -5.86 16.32
N MET A 140 -7.76 -4.68 15.72
CA MET A 140 -7.76 -3.41 16.43
C MET A 140 -9.17 -2.81 16.37
N ALA A 141 -9.62 -2.21 17.46
CA ALA A 141 -10.89 -1.51 17.53
C ALA A 141 -10.78 -0.27 18.41
N SER A 142 -11.57 0.76 18.12
CA SER A 142 -11.62 1.98 18.94
C SER A 142 -12.99 2.66 18.83
N GLU A 143 -13.36 3.39 19.89
CA GLU A 143 -14.51 4.31 19.85
C GLU A 143 -14.22 5.60 19.09
N ALA A 144 -12.98 5.84 18.70
CA ALA A 144 -12.55 7.00 17.91
C ALA A 144 -12.64 6.68 16.40
N GLY A 145 -13.88 6.51 15.89
CA GLY A 145 -14.12 6.34 14.45
C GLY A 145 -14.06 7.66 13.67
N GLY A 146 -13.78 7.56 12.37
CA GLY A 146 -13.68 8.73 11.48
C GLY A 146 -12.42 9.57 11.67
N MET A 147 -11.51 9.15 12.53
CA MET A 147 -10.20 9.79 12.77
C MET A 147 -9.08 8.91 12.21
N GLU A 148 -7.92 9.52 11.94
CA GLU A 148 -6.70 8.75 11.60
C GLU A 148 -6.26 7.95 12.83
N ILE A 149 -6.17 6.62 12.71
CA ILE A 149 -5.85 5.74 13.86
C ILE A 149 -4.43 5.99 14.39
N GLU A 150 -3.54 6.47 13.54
CA GLU A 150 -2.18 6.84 13.90
C GLU A 150 -2.15 8.01 14.89
N GLU A 151 -3.04 8.98 14.73
CA GLU A 151 -3.21 10.09 15.69
C GLU A 151 -3.73 9.56 17.02
N VAL A 152 -4.72 8.67 17.01
CA VAL A 152 -5.25 8.02 18.22
C VAL A 152 -4.15 7.20 18.90
N ALA A 153 -3.31 6.49 18.14
CA ALA A 153 -2.22 5.69 18.67
C ALA A 153 -1.10 6.54 19.29
N ALA A 154 -0.88 7.74 18.76
CA ALA A 154 0.12 8.67 19.29
C ALA A 154 -0.36 9.38 20.58
N ASP A 155 -1.62 9.86 20.56
CA ASP A 155 -2.15 10.72 21.62
C ASP A 155 -2.82 9.94 22.75
N THR A 156 -3.55 8.87 22.43
CA THR A 156 -4.37 8.09 23.38
C THR A 156 -4.35 6.60 23.08
N PRO A 157 -3.16 5.94 23.13
CA PRO A 157 -2.99 4.54 22.74
C PRO A 157 -3.86 3.56 23.56
N GLU A 158 -4.25 3.95 24.78
CA GLU A 158 -5.13 3.17 25.66
C GLU A 158 -6.56 3.06 25.11
N LYS A 159 -6.97 3.92 24.17
CA LYS A 159 -8.28 3.83 23.49
C LYS A 159 -8.32 2.80 22.38
N ILE A 160 -7.17 2.22 22.02
CA ILE A 160 -7.09 1.18 21.00
C ILE A 160 -7.12 -0.19 21.66
N ILE A 161 -8.22 -0.88 21.48
CA ILE A 161 -8.40 -2.28 21.85
C ILE A 161 -7.60 -3.13 20.85
N LYS A 162 -6.78 -4.06 21.35
CA LYS A 162 -5.96 -4.96 20.55
C LYS A 162 -6.20 -6.39 20.98
N GLU A 163 -6.64 -7.23 20.04
CA GLU A 163 -6.89 -8.64 20.29
C GLU A 163 -6.21 -9.49 19.21
N THR A 164 -5.35 -10.39 19.64
CA THR A 164 -4.72 -11.36 18.75
C THR A 164 -5.62 -12.56 18.51
N VAL A 165 -5.59 -13.07 17.30
CA VAL A 165 -6.39 -14.22 16.88
C VAL A 165 -5.46 -15.39 16.57
N ASP A 166 -5.66 -16.50 17.26
CA ASP A 166 -5.00 -17.74 16.93
C ASP A 166 -5.46 -18.23 15.53
N PRO A 167 -4.56 -18.43 14.58
CA PRO A 167 -4.92 -18.76 13.20
C PRO A 167 -5.58 -20.14 13.05
N VAL A 168 -5.41 -21.03 14.03
CA VAL A 168 -6.03 -22.37 14.01
C VAL A 168 -7.49 -22.32 14.42
N THR A 169 -7.81 -21.50 15.43
CA THR A 169 -9.18 -21.41 15.96
C THR A 169 -10.01 -20.31 15.34
N GLY A 170 -9.34 -19.29 14.76
CA GLY A 170 -9.99 -18.11 14.22
C GLY A 170 -10.73 -17.27 15.28
N VAL A 171 -11.54 -16.33 14.83
CA VAL A 171 -12.35 -15.51 15.72
C VAL A 171 -13.54 -16.29 16.25
N GLN A 172 -13.50 -16.59 17.53
CA GLN A 172 -14.61 -17.24 18.24
C GLN A 172 -15.60 -16.20 18.79
N PRO A 173 -16.87 -16.57 19.00
CA PRO A 173 -17.90 -15.64 19.51
C PRO A 173 -17.55 -14.95 20.83
N TYR A 174 -16.73 -15.58 21.68
CA TYR A 174 -16.29 -14.97 22.93
C TYR A 174 -15.34 -13.80 22.69
N LEU A 175 -14.45 -13.91 21.71
CA LEU A 175 -13.51 -12.85 21.36
C LEU A 175 -14.25 -11.64 20.75
N ALA A 176 -15.17 -11.91 19.82
CA ALA A 176 -16.03 -10.86 19.27
C ALA A 176 -16.84 -10.15 20.37
N ARG A 177 -17.37 -10.87 21.36
CA ARG A 177 -18.05 -10.25 22.52
C ARG A 177 -17.10 -9.43 23.37
N LYS A 178 -15.86 -9.90 23.60
CA LYS A 178 -14.84 -9.15 24.35
C LYS A 178 -14.58 -7.79 23.70
N ILE A 179 -14.38 -7.76 22.38
CA ILE A 179 -14.19 -6.53 21.62
C ILE A 179 -15.45 -5.64 21.73
N ALA A 180 -16.65 -6.22 21.54
CA ALA A 180 -17.90 -5.48 21.59
C ALA A 180 -18.14 -4.80 22.96
N PHE A 181 -17.84 -5.50 24.07
CA PHE A 181 -17.94 -4.92 25.41
C PHE A 181 -16.89 -3.83 25.64
N ALA A 182 -15.68 -4.01 25.14
CA ALA A 182 -14.63 -3.00 25.23
C ALA A 182 -14.96 -1.72 24.41
N LEU A 183 -15.80 -1.84 23.36
CA LEU A 183 -16.36 -0.73 22.61
C LEU A 183 -17.64 -0.12 23.26
N ASN A 184 -17.97 -0.53 24.49
CA ASN A 184 -19.17 -0.10 25.23
C ASN A 184 -20.46 -0.27 24.43
N LEU A 185 -20.62 -1.43 23.75
CA LEU A 185 -21.82 -1.74 22.97
C LEU A 185 -22.81 -2.58 23.79
N GLU A 186 -24.08 -2.26 23.63
CA GLU A 186 -25.19 -2.88 24.33
C GLU A 186 -26.35 -3.22 23.39
N GLY A 187 -27.34 -3.94 23.86
CA GLY A 187 -28.61 -4.14 23.17
C GLY A 187 -28.49 -4.81 21.80
N ALA A 188 -29.14 -4.23 20.80
CA ALA A 188 -29.16 -4.74 19.43
C ALA A 188 -27.81 -4.56 18.72
N ALA A 189 -27.10 -3.46 18.96
CA ALA A 189 -25.78 -3.20 18.40
C ALA A 189 -24.76 -4.26 18.86
N LEU A 190 -24.79 -4.65 20.16
CA LEU A 190 -23.96 -5.75 20.68
C LEU A 190 -24.23 -7.07 19.96
N LYS A 191 -25.50 -7.37 19.67
CA LYS A 191 -25.87 -8.61 18.95
C LYS A 191 -25.43 -8.58 17.49
N ALA A 192 -25.53 -7.42 16.84
CA ALA A 192 -25.19 -7.25 15.42
C ALA A 192 -23.68 -7.23 15.15
N ILE A 193 -22.88 -6.68 16.07
CA ILE A 193 -21.42 -6.57 15.84
C ILE A 193 -20.69 -7.91 15.97
N ILE A 194 -21.21 -8.87 16.75
CA ILE A 194 -20.58 -10.18 16.94
C ILE A 194 -20.41 -10.92 15.59
N PRO A 195 -21.50 -11.20 14.84
CA PRO A 195 -21.35 -11.81 13.53
C PRO A 195 -20.58 -10.91 12.54
N PHE A 196 -20.67 -9.58 12.67
CA PHE A 196 -19.91 -8.65 11.85
C PHE A 196 -18.40 -8.88 11.99
N ILE A 197 -17.88 -8.95 13.21
CA ILE A 197 -16.44 -9.19 13.49
C ILE A 197 -16.00 -10.55 12.96
N ILE A 198 -16.80 -11.60 13.18
CA ILE A 198 -16.48 -12.97 12.71
C ILE A 198 -16.41 -12.98 11.17
N ASN A 199 -17.41 -12.43 10.51
CA ASN A 199 -17.47 -12.37 9.06
C ASN A 199 -16.36 -11.49 8.46
N LEU A 200 -16.00 -10.40 9.14
CA LEU A 200 -14.92 -9.52 8.72
C LEU A 200 -13.56 -10.25 8.77
N TYR A 201 -13.32 -11.01 9.84
CA TYR A 201 -12.14 -11.86 9.95
C TYR A 201 -12.11 -12.95 8.87
N ASP A 202 -13.25 -13.57 8.61
CA ASP A 202 -13.38 -14.57 7.55
C ASP A 202 -13.05 -13.99 6.17
N ALA A 203 -13.52 -12.78 5.89
CA ALA A 203 -13.17 -12.05 4.67
C ALA A 203 -11.65 -11.80 4.60
N PHE A 204 -11.06 -11.30 5.69
CA PHE A 204 -9.63 -11.04 5.78
C PHE A 204 -8.78 -12.27 5.45
N VAL A 205 -9.08 -13.40 6.07
CA VAL A 205 -8.28 -14.63 5.88
C VAL A 205 -8.52 -15.27 4.51
N LYS A 206 -9.79 -15.35 4.06
CA LYS A 206 -10.13 -16.05 2.82
C LYS A 206 -9.78 -15.29 1.55
N GLU A 207 -9.67 -13.96 1.63
CA GLU A 207 -9.22 -13.11 0.52
C GLU A 207 -7.72 -12.79 0.60
N ASP A 208 -6.99 -13.39 1.54
CA ASP A 208 -5.56 -13.15 1.77
C ASP A 208 -5.23 -11.66 1.91
N CYS A 209 -6.02 -10.97 2.72
CA CYS A 209 -5.77 -9.56 2.97
C CYS A 209 -4.49 -9.38 3.81
N SER A 210 -3.65 -8.42 3.46
CA SER A 210 -2.55 -7.95 4.30
C SER A 210 -3.03 -6.92 5.31
N MET A 211 -4.08 -6.15 4.94
CA MET A 211 -4.74 -5.17 5.79
C MET A 211 -6.20 -5.02 5.38
N LEU A 212 -7.09 -4.92 6.37
CA LEU A 212 -8.49 -4.58 6.20
C LEU A 212 -8.87 -3.55 7.26
N GLU A 213 -9.33 -2.39 6.83
CA GLU A 213 -9.69 -1.28 7.70
C GLU A 213 -11.10 -0.81 7.40
N ILE A 214 -11.90 -0.66 8.46
CA ILE A 214 -13.24 -0.08 8.43
C ILE A 214 -13.19 1.22 9.24
N ASN A 215 -13.23 2.35 8.57
CA ASN A 215 -13.12 3.65 9.23
C ASN A 215 -13.94 4.76 8.52
N PRO A 216 -15.16 5.04 9.02
CA PRO A 216 -15.76 4.50 10.22
C PRO A 216 -16.56 3.21 10.00
N LEU A 217 -16.57 2.39 11.03
CA LEU A 217 -17.61 1.42 11.31
C LEU A 217 -18.74 2.17 12.02
N VAL A 218 -19.97 2.07 11.54
CA VAL A 218 -21.06 2.89 12.09
C VAL A 218 -22.16 2.06 12.72
N ILE A 219 -22.75 2.65 13.77
CA ILE A 219 -24.01 2.21 14.33
C ILE A 219 -25.07 3.27 13.96
N THR A 220 -26.14 2.82 13.36
CA THR A 220 -27.23 3.69 12.92
C THR A 220 -28.34 3.78 13.95
N SER A 221 -29.25 4.76 13.81
CA SER A 221 -30.39 4.95 14.71
C SER A 221 -31.39 3.79 14.68
N ASP A 222 -31.34 2.92 13.67
CA ASP A 222 -32.10 1.69 13.54
C ASP A 222 -31.29 0.45 13.93
N ASP A 223 -30.23 0.65 14.74
CA ASP A 223 -29.35 -0.38 15.33
C ASP A 223 -28.58 -1.25 14.29
N ARG A 224 -28.46 -0.83 13.03
CA ARG A 224 -27.59 -1.51 12.06
C ARG A 224 -26.13 -1.21 12.36
N VAL A 225 -25.30 -2.22 12.20
CA VAL A 225 -23.82 -2.12 12.23
C VAL A 225 -23.30 -2.26 10.80
N LEU A 226 -22.63 -1.23 10.26
CA LEU A 226 -22.29 -1.16 8.86
C LEU A 226 -20.83 -0.68 8.65
N ALA A 227 -20.11 -1.28 7.71
CA ALA A 227 -18.86 -0.74 7.21
C ALA A 227 -19.15 0.45 6.27
N LEU A 228 -19.08 1.68 6.80
CA LEU A 228 -19.39 2.88 6.03
C LEU A 228 -18.27 3.25 5.04
N ASP A 229 -17.04 3.06 5.43
CA ASP A 229 -15.87 3.12 4.55
C ASP A 229 -14.99 1.89 4.79
N ALA A 230 -14.44 1.35 3.72
CA ALA A 230 -13.61 0.14 3.77
C ALA A 230 -12.37 0.31 2.90
N LYS A 231 -11.22 0.01 3.49
CA LYS A 231 -9.93 -0.06 2.82
C LYS A 231 -9.39 -1.47 2.96
N VAL A 232 -9.05 -2.08 1.84
CA VAL A 232 -8.56 -3.46 1.77
C VAL A 232 -7.31 -3.48 0.91
N ASP A 233 -6.25 -4.04 1.48
CA ASP A 233 -5.01 -4.36 0.79
C ASP A 233 -4.87 -5.88 0.77
N ILE A 234 -4.62 -6.46 -0.39
CA ILE A 234 -4.54 -7.92 -0.59
C ILE A 234 -3.09 -8.29 -0.89
N ASP A 235 -2.62 -9.39 -0.31
CA ASP A 235 -1.25 -9.88 -0.51
C ASP A 235 -1.03 -10.25 -1.99
N ASP A 236 -0.11 -9.54 -2.66
CA ASP A 236 0.25 -9.81 -4.07
C ASP A 236 0.73 -11.25 -4.28
N ASN A 237 1.35 -11.88 -3.27
CA ASN A 237 1.81 -13.25 -3.36
C ASN A 237 0.66 -14.27 -3.43
N ALA A 238 -0.54 -13.89 -3.00
CA ALA A 238 -1.72 -14.72 -3.05
C ALA A 238 -2.53 -14.56 -4.36
N MET A 239 -2.21 -13.58 -5.20
CA MET A 239 -3.01 -13.23 -6.39
C MET A 239 -3.19 -14.39 -7.36
N TYR A 240 -2.27 -15.36 -7.43
CA TYR A 240 -2.39 -16.52 -8.31
C TYR A 240 -3.65 -17.36 -8.04
N ARG A 241 -4.21 -17.30 -6.83
CA ARG A 241 -5.44 -18.00 -6.42
C ARG A 241 -6.69 -17.11 -6.41
N HIS A 242 -6.55 -15.78 -6.55
CA HIS A 242 -7.65 -14.80 -6.56
C HIS A 242 -7.86 -14.17 -7.93
N LYS A 243 -8.21 -14.99 -8.95
CA LYS A 243 -8.33 -14.54 -10.35
C LYS A 243 -9.38 -13.45 -10.55
N GLU A 244 -10.48 -13.48 -9.80
CA GLU A 244 -11.51 -12.44 -9.88
C GLU A 244 -10.95 -11.12 -9.30
N THR A 245 -10.35 -11.19 -8.13
CA THR A 245 -9.78 -10.03 -7.44
C THR A 245 -8.63 -9.39 -8.21
N GLN A 246 -7.85 -10.17 -8.99
CA GLN A 246 -6.84 -9.60 -9.91
C GLN A 246 -7.43 -8.56 -10.87
N THR A 247 -8.70 -8.71 -11.26
CA THR A 247 -9.37 -7.75 -12.16
C THR A 247 -9.69 -6.42 -11.50
N TYR A 248 -9.54 -6.33 -10.18
CA TYR A 248 -9.79 -5.11 -9.40
C TYR A 248 -8.60 -4.15 -9.41
N ARG A 249 -7.44 -4.59 -9.88
CA ARG A 249 -6.25 -3.76 -9.96
C ARG A 249 -6.48 -2.54 -10.84
N ASP A 250 -6.24 -1.36 -10.30
CA ASP A 250 -6.29 -0.09 -11.03
C ASP A 250 -4.87 0.47 -11.19
N ILE A 251 -4.28 0.21 -12.36
CA ILE A 251 -2.89 0.60 -12.68
C ILE A 251 -2.70 2.12 -12.63
N ASP A 252 -3.75 2.89 -12.91
CA ASP A 252 -3.67 4.36 -12.91
C ASP A 252 -3.60 4.95 -11.48
N GLU A 253 -3.89 4.15 -10.46
CA GLU A 253 -3.74 4.52 -9.04
C GLU A 253 -2.37 4.13 -8.46
N GLU A 254 -1.58 3.32 -9.18
CA GLU A 254 -0.25 2.88 -8.77
C GLU A 254 0.84 3.90 -9.16
N ASP A 255 2.04 3.76 -8.60
CA ASP A 255 3.19 4.54 -9.07
C ASP A 255 3.61 4.05 -10.47
N PRO A 256 3.72 4.94 -11.47
CA PRO A 256 4.07 4.54 -12.84
C PRO A 256 5.41 3.80 -12.93
N THR A 257 6.36 4.10 -12.04
CA THR A 257 7.68 3.47 -12.01
C THR A 257 7.58 2.04 -11.46
N GLU A 258 6.75 1.84 -10.43
CA GLU A 258 6.47 0.50 -9.86
C GLU A 258 5.72 -0.38 -10.89
N VAL A 259 4.76 0.21 -11.61
CA VAL A 259 4.06 -0.47 -12.72
C VAL A 259 5.04 -0.86 -13.83
N GLU A 260 5.92 0.04 -14.22
CA GLU A 260 6.93 -0.26 -15.26
C GLU A 260 7.88 -1.38 -14.81
N ALA A 261 8.35 -1.34 -13.56
CA ALA A 261 9.22 -2.35 -12.97
C ALA A 261 8.59 -3.75 -12.97
N SER A 262 7.28 -3.81 -12.67
CA SER A 262 6.55 -5.07 -12.60
C SER A 262 6.50 -5.82 -13.95
N LYS A 263 6.56 -5.11 -15.07
CA LYS A 263 6.61 -5.72 -16.43
C LYS A 263 7.87 -6.54 -16.68
N PHE A 264 8.94 -6.24 -15.95
CA PHE A 264 10.24 -6.91 -16.03
C PHE A 264 10.51 -7.81 -14.83
N HIS A 265 9.49 -8.16 -14.05
CA HIS A 265 9.59 -8.98 -12.84
C HIS A 265 10.56 -8.42 -11.79
N LEU A 266 10.74 -7.10 -11.76
CA LEU A 266 11.56 -6.39 -10.80
C LEU A 266 10.72 -5.98 -9.58
N ASN A 267 11.24 -6.23 -8.39
CA ASN A 267 10.68 -5.69 -7.16
C ASN A 267 11.21 -4.27 -6.92
N TYR A 268 10.39 -3.28 -7.27
CA TYR A 268 10.72 -1.87 -7.11
C TYR A 268 9.72 -1.17 -6.19
N ILE A 269 10.24 -0.35 -5.26
CA ILE A 269 9.44 0.56 -4.43
C ILE A 269 10.14 1.91 -4.45
N LYS A 270 9.41 2.97 -4.80
CA LYS A 270 9.92 4.33 -4.81
C LYS A 270 10.01 4.90 -3.39
N LEU A 271 11.13 5.59 -3.10
CA LEU A 271 11.38 6.32 -1.86
C LEU A 271 11.77 7.78 -2.17
N ASN A 272 11.94 8.58 -1.12
CA ASN A 272 12.17 10.03 -1.26
C ASN A 272 13.66 10.45 -1.24
N GLY A 273 14.57 9.54 -1.57
CA GLY A 273 16.01 9.80 -1.52
C GLY A 273 16.62 10.24 -2.86
N ASN A 274 17.94 10.17 -2.91
CA ASN A 274 18.75 10.59 -4.05
C ASN A 274 19.84 9.57 -4.47
N ILE A 275 19.90 8.42 -3.82
CA ILE A 275 20.80 7.32 -4.16
C ILE A 275 19.98 6.15 -4.65
N GLY A 276 20.09 5.82 -5.93
CA GLY A 276 19.47 4.65 -6.53
C GLY A 276 20.16 3.37 -6.02
N CYS A 277 19.35 2.38 -5.61
CA CYS A 277 19.82 1.11 -5.09
C CYS A 277 19.44 -0.03 -6.03
N MET A 278 20.37 -0.94 -6.32
CA MET A 278 20.11 -2.19 -7.04
C MET A 278 20.79 -3.34 -6.31
N VAL A 279 20.01 -4.35 -5.94
CA VAL A 279 20.51 -5.52 -5.18
C VAL A 279 19.87 -6.81 -5.69
N ASN A 280 20.38 -7.95 -5.24
CA ASN A 280 19.75 -9.26 -5.44
C ASN A 280 19.39 -9.88 -4.10
N GLY A 281 18.14 -9.67 -3.71
CA GLY A 281 17.55 -10.19 -2.48
C GLY A 281 17.08 -9.11 -1.53
N ALA A 282 15.85 -9.26 -1.04
CA ALA A 282 15.16 -8.26 -0.21
C ALA A 282 15.91 -7.91 1.08
N GLY A 283 16.49 -8.91 1.77
CA GLY A 283 17.30 -8.68 2.98
C GLY A 283 18.53 -7.83 2.70
N LEU A 284 19.21 -8.07 1.55
CA LEU A 284 20.35 -7.27 1.14
C LEU A 284 19.94 -5.84 0.77
N ALA A 285 18.74 -5.67 0.18
CA ALA A 285 18.20 -4.36 -0.13
C ALA A 285 17.99 -3.53 1.13
N MET A 286 17.37 -4.10 2.15
CA MET A 286 17.17 -3.44 3.45
C MET A 286 18.49 -3.03 4.08
N ALA A 287 19.44 -3.96 4.19
CA ALA A 287 20.76 -3.67 4.73
C ALA A 287 21.52 -2.61 3.91
N THR A 288 21.33 -2.57 2.60
CA THR A 288 21.92 -1.57 1.72
C THR A 288 21.33 -0.19 1.97
N MET A 289 20.03 -0.08 2.12
CA MET A 289 19.37 1.19 2.46
C MET A 289 19.80 1.70 3.84
N ASP A 290 19.89 0.82 4.82
CA ASP A 290 20.35 1.17 6.18
C ASP A 290 21.78 1.70 6.17
N ILE A 291 22.71 1.03 5.49
CA ILE A 291 24.10 1.46 5.44
C ILE A 291 24.27 2.78 4.67
N ILE A 292 23.45 3.05 3.65
CA ILE A 292 23.40 4.35 2.97
C ILE A 292 22.98 5.45 3.96
N LYS A 293 21.90 5.24 4.72
CA LYS A 293 21.45 6.20 5.76
C LYS A 293 22.51 6.43 6.82
N LEU A 294 23.11 5.37 7.35
CA LEU A 294 24.21 5.45 8.32
C LEU A 294 25.45 6.18 7.76
N SER A 295 25.63 6.19 6.45
CA SER A 295 26.70 6.92 5.77
C SER A 295 26.33 8.37 5.43
N GLY A 296 25.15 8.84 5.80
CA GLY A 296 24.66 10.20 5.58
C GLY A 296 24.12 10.45 4.19
N GLY A 297 23.59 9.42 3.52
CA GLY A 297 22.85 9.48 2.26
C GLY A 297 21.40 9.09 2.43
N GLU A 298 20.59 9.28 1.39
CA GLU A 298 19.17 8.93 1.38
C GLU A 298 18.85 8.01 0.21
N PRO A 299 18.36 6.75 0.46
CA PRO A 299 18.01 5.83 -0.60
C PRO A 299 16.76 6.32 -1.35
N ALA A 300 16.84 6.32 -2.69
CA ALA A 300 15.77 6.75 -3.59
C ALA A 300 14.75 5.64 -3.87
N ASN A 301 15.13 4.39 -3.65
CA ASN A 301 14.28 3.24 -3.95
C ASN A 301 14.74 1.98 -3.22
N PHE A 302 13.83 1.02 -3.14
CA PHE A 302 14.12 -0.40 -3.00
C PHE A 302 14.07 -1.02 -4.41
N LEU A 303 15.09 -1.75 -4.83
CA LEU A 303 15.09 -2.53 -6.07
C LEU A 303 15.82 -3.85 -5.86
N ASP A 304 15.04 -4.93 -5.86
CA ASP A 304 15.56 -6.29 -5.84
C ASP A 304 15.37 -6.92 -7.23
N VAL A 305 16.48 -7.23 -7.90
CA VAL A 305 16.47 -7.89 -9.21
C VAL A 305 16.31 -9.41 -9.10
N GLY A 306 16.33 -9.96 -7.87
CA GLY A 306 16.24 -11.39 -7.63
C GLY A 306 17.54 -12.17 -7.92
N GLY A 307 17.56 -13.44 -7.49
CA GLY A 307 18.72 -14.33 -7.68
C GLY A 307 18.88 -14.87 -9.11
N GLY A 308 17.83 -14.80 -9.92
CA GLY A 308 17.81 -15.29 -11.31
C GLY A 308 17.89 -14.19 -12.37
N ALA A 309 18.29 -12.97 -12.00
CA ALA A 309 18.32 -11.85 -12.93
C ALA A 309 19.24 -12.11 -14.13
N ASP A 310 18.78 -11.76 -15.30
CA ASP A 310 19.52 -11.75 -16.56
C ASP A 310 19.96 -10.32 -16.96
N GLU A 311 20.65 -10.21 -18.08
CA GLU A 311 21.17 -8.94 -18.59
C GLU A 311 20.03 -7.95 -18.92
N GLU A 312 18.86 -8.43 -19.39
CA GLU A 312 17.70 -7.62 -19.72
C GLU A 312 17.05 -7.03 -18.45
N MET A 313 16.89 -7.84 -17.42
CA MET A 313 16.39 -7.38 -16.11
C MET A 313 17.30 -6.32 -15.50
N ILE A 314 18.61 -6.50 -15.58
CA ILE A 314 19.60 -5.54 -15.09
C ILE A 314 19.52 -4.23 -15.87
N GLU A 315 19.43 -4.28 -17.21
CA GLU A 315 19.28 -3.09 -18.05
C GLU A 315 18.01 -2.33 -17.71
N ASN A 316 16.87 -3.04 -17.60
CA ASN A 316 15.60 -2.41 -17.26
C ASN A 316 15.62 -1.82 -15.84
N GLY A 317 16.23 -2.49 -14.87
CA GLY A 317 16.45 -1.95 -13.54
C GLY A 317 17.24 -0.63 -13.57
N PHE A 318 18.29 -0.56 -14.35
CA PHE A 318 19.03 0.68 -14.56
C PHE A 318 18.19 1.78 -15.20
N ARG A 319 17.43 1.45 -16.25
CA ARG A 319 16.55 2.37 -16.94
C ARG A 319 15.52 2.97 -15.98
N ILE A 320 14.96 2.13 -15.11
CA ILE A 320 13.99 2.55 -14.08
C ILE A 320 14.65 3.49 -13.08
N LEU A 321 15.84 3.16 -12.56
CA LEU A 321 16.57 4.02 -11.63
C LEU A 321 16.88 5.39 -12.25
N LEU A 322 17.27 5.43 -13.51
CA LEU A 322 17.63 6.67 -14.22
C LEU A 322 16.38 7.50 -14.63
N SER A 323 15.20 6.90 -14.68
CA SER A 323 13.96 7.63 -14.96
C SER A 323 13.52 8.51 -13.77
N ASP A 324 14.01 8.23 -12.57
CA ASP A 324 13.80 9.09 -11.41
C ASP A 324 14.81 10.23 -11.39
N GLY A 325 14.35 11.43 -11.73
CA GLY A 325 15.18 12.64 -11.76
C GLY A 325 15.79 13.05 -10.40
N SER A 326 15.34 12.45 -9.30
CA SER A 326 15.93 12.66 -7.97
C SER A 326 17.23 11.89 -7.77
N VAL A 327 17.48 10.82 -8.54
CA VAL A 327 18.65 9.96 -8.41
C VAL A 327 19.91 10.67 -8.92
N LYS A 328 20.85 10.90 -8.03
CA LYS A 328 22.15 11.56 -8.29
C LYS A 328 23.33 10.61 -8.34
N GLY A 329 23.18 9.39 -7.84
CA GLY A 329 24.18 8.34 -7.90
C GLY A 329 23.53 6.98 -7.66
N ILE A 330 24.18 5.91 -8.11
CA ILE A 330 23.66 4.55 -8.02
C ILE A 330 24.63 3.69 -7.19
N PHE A 331 24.09 2.93 -6.25
CA PHE A 331 24.82 1.89 -5.52
C PHE A 331 24.27 0.51 -5.88
N ILE A 332 25.08 -0.27 -6.57
CA ILE A 332 24.82 -1.68 -6.90
C ILE A 332 25.52 -2.53 -5.85
N ASN A 333 24.76 -3.32 -5.12
CA ASN A 333 25.29 -4.17 -4.06
C ASN A 333 24.78 -5.59 -4.26
N ILE A 334 25.66 -6.48 -4.72
CA ILE A 334 25.33 -7.84 -5.11
C ILE A 334 26.10 -8.85 -4.28
N PHE A 335 25.39 -9.88 -3.85
CA PHE A 335 25.99 -11.09 -3.31
C PHE A 335 25.76 -12.22 -4.31
N GLY A 336 26.83 -12.63 -4.99
CA GLY A 336 26.83 -13.65 -6.03
C GLY A 336 26.59 -15.04 -5.44
N GLY A 337 25.35 -15.49 -5.59
CA GLY A 337 24.96 -16.89 -5.38
C GLY A 337 24.53 -17.47 -6.72
N ILE A 338 23.21 -17.57 -6.93
CA ILE A 338 22.61 -17.97 -8.22
C ILE A 338 22.94 -16.93 -9.29
N LEU A 339 22.72 -15.64 -8.99
CA LEU A 339 23.20 -14.55 -9.84
C LEU A 339 24.72 -14.43 -9.72
N ARG A 340 25.43 -14.67 -10.82
CA ARG A 340 26.89 -14.61 -10.88
C ARG A 340 27.36 -13.17 -11.12
N CYS A 341 28.45 -12.78 -10.48
CA CYS A 341 29.00 -11.43 -10.58
C CYS A 341 29.44 -11.05 -12.01
N ASP A 342 29.89 -12.01 -12.82
CA ASP A 342 30.30 -11.78 -14.22
C ASP A 342 29.07 -11.47 -15.11
N VAL A 343 27.92 -12.11 -14.88
CA VAL A 343 26.64 -11.82 -15.58
C VAL A 343 26.17 -10.41 -15.23
N LEU A 344 26.14 -10.09 -13.93
CA LEU A 344 25.80 -8.75 -13.48
C LEU A 344 26.71 -7.69 -14.13
N ALA A 345 28.03 -7.90 -14.08
CA ALA A 345 28.98 -6.92 -14.60
C ALA A 345 28.78 -6.65 -16.10
N ARG A 346 28.49 -7.68 -16.91
CA ARG A 346 28.15 -7.50 -18.33
C ARG A 346 26.86 -6.69 -18.50
N GLY A 347 25.79 -7.03 -17.75
CA GLY A 347 24.52 -6.28 -17.80
C GLY A 347 24.71 -4.81 -17.39
N VAL A 348 25.44 -4.55 -16.31
CA VAL A 348 25.76 -3.19 -15.84
C VAL A 348 26.56 -2.39 -16.89
N VAL A 349 27.58 -2.99 -17.51
CA VAL A 349 28.39 -2.36 -18.56
C VAL A 349 27.53 -2.07 -19.79
N ALA A 350 26.72 -3.04 -20.23
CA ALA A 350 25.83 -2.88 -21.38
C ALA A 350 24.79 -1.77 -21.15
N ALA A 351 24.12 -1.77 -20.00
CA ALA A 351 23.16 -0.77 -19.62
C ALA A 351 23.79 0.64 -19.52
N THR A 352 24.97 0.75 -18.87
CA THR A 352 25.66 2.03 -18.71
C THR A 352 26.06 2.64 -20.05
N LYS A 353 26.53 1.83 -21.01
CA LYS A 353 26.88 2.27 -22.37
C LYS A 353 25.63 2.68 -23.15
N LYS A 354 24.60 1.83 -23.15
CA LYS A 354 23.37 2.04 -23.92
C LYS A 354 22.59 3.27 -23.44
N LEU A 355 22.52 3.49 -22.13
CA LEU A 355 21.78 4.57 -21.51
C LEU A 355 22.62 5.85 -21.31
N HIS A 356 23.89 5.84 -21.71
CA HIS A 356 24.81 6.98 -21.56
C HIS A 356 24.85 7.55 -20.14
N VAL A 357 24.96 6.69 -19.13
CA VAL A 357 24.90 7.05 -17.72
C VAL A 357 26.01 8.02 -17.36
N LYS A 358 25.65 9.20 -16.81
CA LYS A 358 26.56 10.27 -16.43
C LYS A 358 26.74 10.44 -14.93
N ILE A 359 25.84 9.85 -14.13
CA ILE A 359 25.92 9.90 -12.68
C ILE A 359 26.89 8.84 -12.16
N PRO A 360 27.51 9.05 -10.96
CA PRO A 360 28.41 8.08 -10.38
C PRO A 360 27.71 6.75 -10.10
N VAL A 361 28.37 5.65 -10.48
CA VAL A 361 27.92 4.28 -10.21
C VAL A 361 28.96 3.58 -9.37
N VAL A 362 28.56 3.18 -8.17
CA VAL A 362 29.38 2.39 -7.25
C VAL A 362 28.91 0.95 -7.31
N VAL A 363 29.83 0.01 -7.48
CA VAL A 363 29.51 -1.43 -7.58
C VAL A 363 30.27 -2.18 -6.49
N ARG A 364 29.53 -2.90 -5.66
CA ARG A 364 30.08 -3.88 -4.73
C ARG A 364 29.55 -5.26 -5.13
N MET A 365 30.46 -6.18 -5.36
CA MET A 365 30.17 -7.57 -5.68
C MET A 365 30.96 -8.49 -4.76
N GLU A 366 30.32 -9.54 -4.27
CA GLU A 366 30.95 -10.66 -3.57
C GLU A 366 30.31 -11.97 -4.03
N GLY A 367 31.06 -13.07 -3.89
CA GLY A 367 30.58 -14.42 -4.22
C GLY A 367 31.03 -14.91 -5.60
N THR A 368 30.17 -15.70 -6.25
CA THR A 368 30.49 -16.45 -7.46
C THR A 368 31.00 -15.55 -8.60
N ASN A 369 32.19 -15.82 -9.13
CA ASN A 369 32.82 -15.09 -10.25
C ASN A 369 33.08 -13.60 -9.95
N MET A 370 33.34 -13.24 -8.68
CA MET A 370 33.62 -11.86 -8.26
C MET A 370 34.79 -11.23 -9.00
N GLU A 371 35.92 -11.95 -9.08
CA GLU A 371 37.15 -11.46 -9.76
C GLU A 371 36.92 -11.21 -11.24
N GLN A 372 36.18 -12.11 -11.92
CA GLN A 372 35.81 -11.95 -13.32
C GLN A 372 34.88 -10.75 -13.51
N GLY A 373 33.91 -10.57 -12.60
CA GLY A 373 33.05 -9.42 -12.63
C GLY A 373 33.79 -8.09 -12.47
N HIS A 374 34.74 -8.01 -11.52
CA HIS A 374 35.59 -6.82 -11.35
C HIS A 374 36.44 -6.56 -12.58
N GLN A 375 37.00 -7.61 -13.22
CA GLN A 375 37.80 -7.46 -14.44
C GLN A 375 36.95 -6.91 -15.59
N ILE A 376 35.72 -7.40 -15.79
CA ILE A 376 34.77 -6.89 -16.79
C ILE A 376 34.48 -5.41 -16.59
N LEU A 377 34.19 -4.97 -15.34
CA LEU A 377 33.97 -3.56 -15.04
C LEU A 377 35.21 -2.71 -15.37
N LYS A 378 36.39 -3.17 -15.00
CA LYS A 378 37.65 -2.47 -15.25
C LYS A 378 37.97 -2.35 -16.74
N ASP A 379 37.78 -3.42 -17.51
CA ASP A 379 38.08 -3.48 -18.94
C ASP A 379 37.06 -2.73 -19.80
N SER A 380 35.91 -2.38 -19.21
CA SER A 380 34.83 -1.64 -19.89
C SER A 380 35.25 -0.23 -20.34
N GLY A 381 36.25 0.36 -19.70
CA GLY A 381 36.67 1.75 -19.88
C GLY A 381 35.71 2.77 -19.28
N LEU A 382 34.68 2.33 -18.54
CA LEU A 382 33.73 3.17 -17.84
C LEU A 382 34.19 3.49 -16.41
N ASN A 383 33.78 4.63 -15.89
CA ASN A 383 34.20 5.12 -14.57
C ASN A 383 33.38 4.52 -13.44
N PHE A 384 33.47 3.22 -13.20
CA PHE A 384 32.86 2.58 -12.06
C PHE A 384 33.73 2.71 -10.81
N LEU A 385 33.07 3.02 -9.68
CA LEU A 385 33.72 2.99 -8.36
C LEU A 385 33.48 1.62 -7.72
N ILE A 386 34.53 0.93 -7.36
CA ILE A 386 34.45 -0.41 -6.75
C ILE A 386 34.43 -0.28 -5.23
N GLY A 387 33.40 -0.86 -4.60
CA GLY A 387 33.27 -0.97 -3.14
C GLY A 387 33.95 -2.24 -2.61
N ASN A 388 34.84 -2.12 -1.62
CA ASN A 388 35.49 -3.24 -0.94
C ASN A 388 34.68 -3.86 0.18
N GLY A 389 33.39 -3.51 0.28
CA GLY A 389 32.41 -3.95 1.26
C GLY A 389 31.21 -3.00 1.26
N MET A 390 30.13 -3.38 1.93
CA MET A 390 28.90 -2.59 1.93
C MET A 390 29.10 -1.15 2.44
N LYS A 391 29.82 -1.00 3.56
CA LYS A 391 30.09 0.31 4.17
C LYS A 391 30.95 1.19 3.26
N ASP A 392 32.01 0.64 2.68
CA ASP A 392 32.90 1.37 1.75
C ASP A 392 32.13 1.79 0.50
N GLY A 393 31.30 0.89 -0.06
CA GLY A 393 30.45 1.20 -1.21
C GLY A 393 29.46 2.34 -0.91
N ALA A 394 28.75 2.27 0.20
CA ALA A 394 27.83 3.31 0.64
C ALA A 394 28.51 4.67 0.86
N GLN A 395 29.69 4.67 1.52
CA GLN A 395 30.47 5.89 1.71
C GLN A 395 30.96 6.49 0.39
N LYS A 396 31.36 5.65 -0.58
CA LYS A 396 31.79 6.09 -1.90
C LYS A 396 30.67 6.76 -2.69
N VAL A 397 29.46 6.17 -2.71
CA VAL A 397 28.33 6.77 -3.44
C VAL A 397 27.89 8.07 -2.78
N VAL A 398 27.81 8.11 -1.44
CA VAL A 398 27.48 9.34 -0.70
C VAL A 398 28.50 10.45 -0.97
N LYS A 399 29.79 10.12 -1.01
CA LYS A 399 30.84 11.09 -1.33
C LYS A 399 30.80 11.57 -2.78
N ALA A 400 30.46 10.69 -3.71
CA ALA A 400 30.44 10.99 -5.14
C ALA A 400 29.28 11.91 -5.58
N ILE A 401 28.20 12.00 -4.78
CA ILE A 401 27.04 12.86 -5.07
C ILE A 401 27.05 14.20 -4.32
N LYS A 402 27.99 14.39 -3.40
CA LYS A 402 28.27 15.68 -2.70
C LYS A 402 29.11 16.59 -3.58
#